data_12eaf57917f223e63e46c135c44130ae
#
_entry.id   12eaf57917f223e63e46c135c44130ae
#
_cell.length_a   1.000
_cell.length_b   1.000
_cell.length_c   1.000
_cell.angle_alpha   90.00
_cell.angle_beta   90.00
_cell.angle_gamma   90.00
#
_symmetry.space_group_name_H-M   'P 1'
#
loop_
_entity.id
_entity.type
_entity.pdbx_description
1 polymer ?
#
loop_
_entity_poly.entity_id
_entity_poly.type
_entity_poly.pdbx_seq_one_letter_code
_entity_poly.pdbx_strand_id
1 'polypeptide(L)'
;ALITKNKQVLETTVKFAQARLSPPSFGQIAGEAALDLPADYFDATKAEYQLRRDTLVARLNKIPGVFCPNPGGAFYAMAQLPVDDSDRFCQWILESFSYEGQTVMMAPGTGFYGTPGLGKQEVRFAYVLNTNAIHKAIDCLEKALEVYKRLV
;
A
#
# COMPACT_ATOMS: atom_id res chain seq x y z
N ALA A 1 -16.02 -1.34 14.48
CA ALA A 1 -17.28 -1.81 15.07
C ALA A 1 -18.11 -2.57 14.02
N LEU A 2 -18.82 -3.65 14.42
CA LEU A 2 -19.79 -4.32 13.59
C LEU A 2 -21.20 -3.91 14.04
N ILE A 3 -22.00 -3.37 13.13
CA ILE A 3 -23.38 -2.97 13.36
C ILE A 3 -24.27 -3.78 12.44
N THR A 4 -25.15 -4.64 13.00
CA THR A 4 -26.02 -5.52 12.21
C THR A 4 -27.32 -5.83 12.96
N LYS A 5 -28.42 -6.00 12.21
CA LYS A 5 -29.69 -6.54 12.71
C LYS A 5 -29.82 -8.05 12.45
N ASN A 6 -28.89 -8.65 11.72
CA ASN A 6 -28.89 -10.09 11.46
C ASN A 6 -28.39 -10.85 12.69
N LYS A 7 -29.27 -11.62 13.34
CA LYS A 7 -28.96 -12.36 14.57
C LYS A 7 -27.86 -13.40 14.37
N GLN A 8 -27.87 -14.13 13.26
CA GLN A 8 -26.86 -15.15 12.96
C GLN A 8 -25.46 -14.53 12.80
N VAL A 9 -25.37 -13.37 12.14
CA VAL A 9 -24.11 -12.62 12.02
C VAL A 9 -23.63 -12.14 13.40
N LEU A 10 -24.55 -11.62 14.22
CA LEU A 10 -24.22 -11.16 15.57
C LEU A 10 -23.68 -12.30 16.44
N GLU A 11 -24.38 -13.44 16.51
CA GLU A 11 -23.99 -14.62 17.28
C GLU A 11 -22.62 -15.17 16.83
N THR A 12 -22.38 -15.21 15.52
CA THR A 12 -21.10 -15.63 14.97
C THR A 12 -19.99 -14.67 15.34
N THR A 13 -20.24 -13.36 15.23
CA THR A 13 -19.27 -12.32 15.58
C THR A 13 -18.88 -12.37 17.05
N VAL A 14 -19.83 -12.66 17.97
CA VAL A 14 -19.54 -12.82 19.41
C VAL A 14 -18.55 -13.97 19.64
N LYS A 15 -18.69 -15.10 18.92
CA LYS A 15 -17.73 -16.21 19.03
C LYS A 15 -16.32 -15.80 18.59
N PHE A 16 -16.20 -15.07 17.48
CA PHE A 16 -14.91 -14.54 17.02
C PHE A 16 -14.32 -13.51 18.00
N ALA A 17 -15.16 -12.65 18.55
CA ALA A 17 -14.72 -11.66 19.54
C ALA A 17 -14.19 -12.35 20.83
N GLN A 18 -14.84 -13.42 21.28
CA GLN A 18 -14.38 -14.22 22.43
C GLN A 18 -13.05 -14.92 22.15
N ALA A 19 -12.83 -15.42 20.94
CA ALA A 19 -11.57 -16.05 20.54
C ALA A 19 -10.41 -15.05 20.45
N ARG A 20 -10.70 -13.82 20.01
CA ARG A 20 -9.69 -12.75 19.87
C ARG A 20 -9.37 -12.06 21.20
N LEU A 21 -10.27 -12.09 22.16
CA LEU A 21 -10.24 -11.30 23.40
C LEU A 21 -10.40 -9.79 23.17
N SER A 22 -10.22 -8.99 24.25
CA SER A 22 -10.37 -7.54 24.16
C SER A 22 -9.18 -6.88 23.45
N PRO A 23 -9.41 -5.74 22.76
CA PRO A 23 -8.31 -4.93 22.23
C PRO A 23 -7.40 -4.41 23.36
N PRO A 24 -6.13 -4.05 23.06
CA PRO A 24 -5.23 -3.46 24.04
C PRO A 24 -5.82 -2.19 24.67
N SER A 25 -5.74 -2.08 26.00
CA SER A 25 -6.33 -0.94 26.75
C SER A 25 -5.77 0.41 26.29
N PHE A 26 -4.47 0.50 26.04
CA PHE A 26 -3.86 1.74 25.52
C PHE A 26 -4.41 2.14 24.14
N GLY A 27 -4.70 1.18 23.27
CA GLY A 27 -5.33 1.46 21.98
C GLY A 27 -6.76 1.97 22.13
N GLN A 28 -7.51 1.51 23.14
CA GLN A 28 -8.85 2.01 23.43
C GLN A 28 -8.81 3.45 23.95
N ILE A 29 -7.92 3.76 24.90
CA ILE A 29 -7.73 5.12 25.44
C ILE A 29 -7.30 6.09 24.33
N ALA A 30 -6.35 5.67 23.47
CA ALA A 30 -5.94 6.48 22.35
C ALA A 30 -7.08 6.71 21.34
N GLY A 31 -7.91 5.68 21.09
CA GLY A 31 -9.08 5.79 20.22
C GLY A 31 -10.15 6.74 20.78
N GLU A 32 -10.37 6.73 22.10
CA GLU A 32 -11.27 7.67 22.78
C GLU A 32 -10.75 9.11 22.63
N ALA A 33 -9.48 9.35 22.96
CA ALA A 33 -8.85 10.67 22.80
C ALA A 33 -8.87 11.19 21.36
N ALA A 34 -8.82 10.30 20.36
CA ALA A 34 -8.89 10.69 18.97
C ALA A 34 -10.26 11.26 18.53
N LEU A 35 -11.32 11.02 19.29
CA LEU A 35 -12.65 11.60 19.03
C LEU A 35 -12.70 13.10 19.28
N ASP A 36 -11.82 13.61 20.13
CA ASP A 36 -11.74 15.02 20.50
C ASP A 36 -10.74 15.82 19.64
N LEU A 37 -10.16 15.18 18.59
CA LEU A 37 -9.27 15.88 17.69
C LEU A 37 -10.01 16.95 16.88
N PRO A 38 -9.39 18.14 16.72
CA PRO A 38 -10.00 19.22 15.97
C PRO A 38 -10.08 18.88 14.47
N ALA A 39 -11.06 19.46 13.78
CA ALA A 39 -11.32 19.16 12.35
C ALA A 39 -10.14 19.51 11.44
N ASP A 40 -9.38 20.55 11.76
CA ASP A 40 -8.22 20.99 10.99
C ASP A 40 -7.07 19.95 11.00
N TYR A 41 -6.96 19.14 12.06
CA TYR A 41 -6.03 17.99 12.07
C TYR A 41 -6.35 17.00 10.94
N PHE A 42 -7.62 16.67 10.76
CA PHE A 42 -8.04 15.74 9.71
C PHE A 42 -7.88 16.34 8.31
N ASP A 43 -8.16 17.62 8.15
CA ASP A 43 -8.00 18.32 6.88
C ASP A 43 -6.53 18.44 6.49
N ALA A 44 -5.65 18.77 7.42
CA ALA A 44 -4.21 18.81 7.19
C ALA A 44 -3.66 17.43 6.84
N THR A 45 -4.06 16.38 7.58
CA THR A 45 -3.65 14.98 7.32
C THR A 45 -4.13 14.52 5.95
N LYS A 46 -5.38 14.80 5.59
CA LYS A 46 -5.94 14.47 4.27
C LYS A 46 -5.18 15.17 3.14
N ALA A 47 -4.89 16.45 3.28
CA ALA A 47 -4.15 17.22 2.29
C ALA A 47 -2.73 16.67 2.09
N GLU A 48 -2.02 16.30 3.16
CA GLU A 48 -0.70 15.69 3.10
C GLU A 48 -0.72 14.34 2.38
N TYR A 49 -1.66 13.44 2.72
CA TYR A 49 -1.77 12.16 2.03
C TYR A 49 -2.21 12.30 0.57
N GLN A 50 -3.03 13.29 0.26
CA GLN A 50 -3.39 13.61 -1.12
C GLN A 50 -2.17 14.06 -1.93
N LEU A 51 -1.32 14.91 -1.36
CA LEU A 51 -0.07 15.33 -1.99
C LEU A 51 0.88 14.15 -2.24
N ARG A 52 1.04 13.26 -1.27
CA ARG A 52 1.87 12.05 -1.41
C ARG A 52 1.33 11.12 -2.49
N ARG A 53 0.02 10.87 -2.50
CA ARG A 53 -0.66 10.08 -3.52
C ARG A 53 -0.42 10.66 -4.92
N ASP A 54 -0.71 11.94 -5.09
CA ASP A 54 -0.61 12.60 -6.38
C ASP A 54 0.83 12.62 -6.90
N THR A 55 1.81 12.80 -5.98
CA THR A 55 3.24 12.68 -6.28
C THR A 55 3.60 11.28 -6.76
N LEU A 56 3.18 10.23 -6.02
CA LEU A 56 3.44 8.84 -6.38
C LEU A 56 2.85 8.50 -7.75
N VAL A 57 1.56 8.75 -7.94
CA VAL A 57 0.83 8.40 -9.16
C VAL A 57 1.40 9.13 -10.37
N ALA A 58 1.66 10.43 -10.25
CA ALA A 58 2.24 11.24 -11.33
C ALA A 58 3.64 10.76 -11.73
N ARG A 59 4.45 10.31 -10.76
CA ARG A 59 5.80 9.79 -11.03
C ARG A 59 5.76 8.40 -11.63
N LEU A 60 4.95 7.48 -11.11
CA LEU A 60 4.79 6.12 -11.64
C LEU A 60 4.34 6.14 -13.10
N ASN A 61 3.32 6.93 -13.42
CA ASN A 61 2.78 7.02 -14.77
C ASN A 61 3.72 7.70 -15.80
N LYS A 62 4.87 8.24 -15.38
CA LYS A 62 5.93 8.71 -16.29
C LYS A 62 6.88 7.60 -16.72
N ILE A 63 6.92 6.48 -15.98
CA ILE A 63 7.78 5.35 -16.32
C ILE A 63 7.14 4.56 -17.48
N PRO A 64 7.84 4.32 -18.60
CA PRO A 64 7.28 3.60 -19.73
C PRO A 64 6.77 2.19 -19.36
N GLY A 65 5.52 1.92 -19.68
CA GLY A 65 4.88 0.63 -19.40
C GLY A 65 4.31 0.46 -17.98
N VAL A 66 4.46 1.46 -17.11
CA VAL A 66 3.81 1.48 -15.80
C VAL A 66 2.46 2.16 -15.89
N PHE A 67 1.45 1.57 -15.26
CA PHE A 67 0.13 2.18 -15.10
C PHE A 67 -0.32 2.12 -13.65
N CYS A 68 -0.62 3.27 -13.07
CA CYS A 68 -1.15 3.41 -11.73
C CYS A 68 -2.42 4.27 -11.77
N PRO A 69 -3.60 3.71 -11.50
CA PRO A 69 -4.83 4.51 -11.36
C PRO A 69 -4.74 5.39 -10.11
N ASN A 70 -5.44 6.52 -10.13
CA ASN A 70 -5.47 7.41 -8.97
C ASN A 70 -6.44 6.85 -7.90
N PRO A 71 -5.95 6.40 -6.73
CA PRO A 71 -6.83 5.85 -5.70
C PRO A 71 -7.68 6.93 -5.05
N GLY A 72 -8.96 6.62 -4.81
CA GLY A 72 -9.90 7.55 -4.17
C GLY A 72 -9.75 7.68 -2.66
N GLY A 73 -8.92 6.85 -2.01
CA GLY A 73 -8.74 6.84 -0.56
C GLY A 73 -7.66 5.89 -0.10
N ALA A 74 -7.58 5.65 1.21
CA ALA A 74 -6.52 4.90 1.88
C ALA A 74 -5.13 5.55 1.71
N PHE A 75 -4.06 4.77 1.89
CA PHE A 75 -2.66 5.17 1.68
C PHE A 75 -1.91 4.13 0.82
N TYR A 76 -2.65 3.39 -0.02
CA TYR A 76 -2.13 2.40 -0.95
C TYR A 76 -2.53 2.73 -2.39
N ALA A 77 -1.65 2.40 -3.33
CA ALA A 77 -1.91 2.39 -4.75
C ALA A 77 -1.52 1.04 -5.33
N MET A 78 -2.35 0.48 -6.23
CA MET A 78 -1.99 -0.67 -7.05
C MET A 78 -1.48 -0.15 -8.38
N ALA A 79 -0.33 -0.65 -8.83
CA ALA A 79 0.23 -0.28 -10.11
C ALA A 79 0.61 -1.53 -10.90
N GLN A 80 0.36 -1.48 -12.20
CA GLN A 80 0.86 -2.46 -13.15
C GLN A 80 2.27 -2.06 -13.58
N LEU A 81 3.20 -3.02 -13.54
CA LEU A 81 4.59 -2.85 -13.94
C LEU A 81 4.90 -3.69 -15.21
N PRO A 82 5.85 -3.26 -16.06
CA PRO A 82 6.28 -4.01 -17.22
C PRO A 82 7.26 -5.14 -16.83
N VAL A 83 6.79 -6.08 -16.02
CA VAL A 83 7.54 -7.24 -15.55
C VAL A 83 6.83 -8.54 -15.93
N ASP A 84 7.55 -9.64 -15.99
CA ASP A 84 7.00 -10.97 -16.27
C ASP A 84 6.21 -11.52 -15.07
N ASP A 85 6.73 -11.32 -13.85
CA ASP A 85 6.14 -11.81 -12.62
C ASP A 85 6.50 -10.88 -11.45
N SER A 86 5.49 -10.31 -10.78
CA SER A 86 5.69 -9.34 -9.70
C SER A 86 6.29 -9.97 -8.44
N ASP A 87 6.03 -11.24 -8.15
CA ASP A 87 6.63 -11.93 -7.01
C ASP A 87 8.14 -12.06 -7.22
N ARG A 88 8.56 -12.51 -8.40
CA ARG A 88 9.98 -12.61 -8.78
C ARG A 88 10.67 -11.25 -8.79
N PHE A 89 10.04 -10.24 -9.35
CA PHE A 89 10.58 -8.88 -9.38
C PHE A 89 10.73 -8.30 -7.97
N CYS A 90 9.71 -8.43 -7.12
CA CYS A 90 9.76 -7.95 -5.73
C CYS A 90 10.83 -8.66 -4.90
N GLN A 91 11.04 -9.95 -5.10
CA GLN A 91 12.11 -10.70 -4.47
C GLN A 91 13.49 -10.24 -4.98
N TRP A 92 13.67 -10.19 -6.29
CA TRP A 92 14.94 -9.80 -6.91
C TRP A 92 15.39 -8.40 -6.52
N ILE A 93 14.47 -7.43 -6.46
CA ILE A 93 14.82 -6.03 -6.12
C ILE A 93 15.35 -5.90 -4.68
N LEU A 94 14.89 -6.77 -3.77
CA LEU A 94 15.36 -6.79 -2.39
C LEU A 94 16.67 -7.56 -2.21
N GLU A 95 16.87 -8.64 -2.96
CA GLU A 95 18.02 -9.54 -2.78
C GLU A 95 19.24 -9.13 -3.62
N SER A 96 19.00 -8.56 -4.80
CA SER A 96 20.03 -8.44 -5.84
C SER A 96 20.18 -7.04 -6.45
N PHE A 97 19.34 -6.07 -6.07
CA PHE A 97 19.39 -4.74 -6.64
C PHE A 97 19.62 -3.66 -5.57
N SER A 98 20.48 -2.71 -5.94
CA SER A 98 20.69 -1.47 -5.17
C SER A 98 20.99 -0.32 -6.11
N TYR A 99 20.41 0.83 -5.83
CA TYR A 99 20.71 2.10 -6.50
C TYR A 99 21.04 3.16 -5.45
N GLU A 100 22.23 3.74 -5.53
CA GLU A 100 22.77 4.69 -4.53
C GLU A 100 22.73 4.14 -3.08
N GLY A 101 22.96 2.83 -2.92
CA GLY A 101 22.93 2.16 -1.62
C GLY A 101 21.51 1.94 -1.05
N GLN A 102 20.47 2.12 -1.85
CA GLN A 102 19.06 1.98 -1.46
C GLN A 102 18.34 0.99 -2.37
N THR A 103 17.24 0.42 -1.87
CA THR A 103 16.29 -0.38 -2.63
C THR A 103 14.87 0.00 -2.25
N VAL A 104 13.87 -0.52 -2.98
CA VAL A 104 12.45 -0.26 -2.75
C VAL A 104 11.74 -1.56 -2.41
N MET A 105 10.99 -1.55 -1.32
CA MET A 105 10.09 -2.64 -0.95
C MET A 105 8.67 -2.33 -1.38
N MET A 106 8.05 -3.27 -2.08
CA MET A 106 6.64 -3.23 -2.49
C MET A 106 6.02 -4.62 -2.32
N ALA A 107 4.71 -4.69 -2.24
CA ALA A 107 4.01 -5.97 -2.12
C ALA A 107 3.56 -6.45 -3.50
N PRO A 108 3.90 -7.70 -3.90
CA PRO A 108 3.43 -8.26 -5.16
C PRO A 108 1.91 -8.41 -5.16
N GLY A 109 1.29 -8.24 -6.35
CA GLY A 109 -0.15 -8.16 -6.51
C GLY A 109 -0.88 -9.49 -6.37
N THR A 110 -0.21 -10.61 -6.64
CA THR A 110 -0.81 -11.95 -6.68
C THR A 110 -1.56 -12.33 -5.40
N GLY A 111 -1.03 -11.95 -4.23
CA GLY A 111 -1.63 -12.23 -2.93
C GLY A 111 -2.93 -11.47 -2.62
N PHE A 112 -3.33 -10.50 -3.45
CA PHE A 112 -4.56 -9.73 -3.26
C PHE A 112 -5.76 -10.27 -4.04
N TYR A 113 -5.55 -11.28 -4.89
CA TYR A 113 -6.58 -11.88 -5.73
C TYR A 113 -6.92 -13.30 -5.28
N GLY A 114 -8.22 -13.59 -5.20
CA GLY A 114 -8.71 -14.96 -4.96
C GLY A 114 -8.64 -15.85 -6.20
N THR A 115 -8.55 -15.27 -7.40
CA THR A 115 -8.46 -16.01 -8.66
C THR A 115 -6.99 -16.23 -9.03
N PRO A 116 -6.55 -17.48 -9.20
CA PRO A 116 -5.17 -17.77 -9.60
C PRO A 116 -4.79 -17.11 -10.93
N GLY A 117 -3.57 -16.58 -11.00
CA GLY A 117 -3.01 -15.96 -12.21
C GLY A 117 -3.28 -14.46 -12.36
N LEU A 118 -4.15 -13.86 -11.53
CA LEU A 118 -4.31 -12.41 -11.48
C LEU A 118 -3.18 -11.76 -10.66
N GLY A 119 -2.92 -10.49 -10.91
CA GLY A 119 -1.96 -9.68 -10.17
C GLY A 119 -0.49 -9.93 -10.52
N LYS A 120 -0.17 -10.79 -11.49
CA LYS A 120 1.22 -11.16 -11.85
C LYS A 120 2.10 -9.99 -12.30
N GLN A 121 1.50 -8.93 -12.80
CA GLN A 121 2.22 -7.72 -13.20
C GLN A 121 1.88 -6.54 -12.31
N GLU A 122 1.23 -6.78 -11.18
CA GLU A 122 0.77 -5.73 -10.28
C GLU A 122 1.57 -5.73 -8.99
N VAL A 123 1.75 -4.54 -8.43
CA VAL A 123 2.36 -4.32 -7.12
C VAL A 123 1.56 -3.29 -6.34
N ARG A 124 1.57 -3.42 -5.01
CA ARG A 124 1.00 -2.43 -4.12
C ARG A 124 2.09 -1.54 -3.52
N PHE A 125 1.93 -0.26 -3.70
CA PHE A 125 2.72 0.78 -3.03
C PHE A 125 1.97 1.36 -1.83
N ALA A 126 2.71 1.71 -0.77
CA ALA A 126 2.20 2.51 0.32
C ALA A 126 2.81 3.92 0.25
N TYR A 127 1.99 4.97 0.10
CA TYR A 127 2.49 6.36 0.03
C TYR A 127 2.55 7.02 1.42
N VAL A 128 3.19 6.31 2.36
CA VAL A 128 3.34 6.75 3.76
C VAL A 128 4.60 7.60 4.02
N LEU A 129 5.54 7.61 3.07
CA LEU A 129 6.74 8.42 3.14
C LEU A 129 6.47 9.87 2.71
N ASN A 130 7.34 10.80 3.10
CA ASN A 130 7.28 12.17 2.57
C ASN A 130 7.57 12.21 1.06
N THR A 131 7.20 13.30 0.41
CA THR A 131 7.33 13.44 -1.06
C THR A 131 8.76 13.29 -1.56
N ASN A 132 9.78 13.78 -0.83
CA ASN A 132 11.19 13.61 -1.22
C ASN A 132 11.60 12.13 -1.21
N ALA A 133 11.19 11.38 -0.21
CA ALA A 133 11.46 9.94 -0.15
C ALA A 133 10.69 9.17 -1.24
N ILE A 134 9.46 9.60 -1.57
CA ILE A 134 8.71 9.04 -2.70
C ILE A 134 9.45 9.27 -4.02
N HIS A 135 10.00 10.48 -4.26
CA HIS A 135 10.80 10.74 -5.46
C HIS A 135 11.99 9.79 -5.58
N LYS A 136 12.78 9.64 -4.51
CA LYS A 136 13.93 8.73 -4.47
C LYS A 136 13.53 7.27 -4.68
N ALA A 137 12.42 6.84 -4.06
CA ALA A 137 11.90 5.48 -4.23
C ALA A 137 11.52 5.20 -5.69
N ILE A 138 10.90 6.17 -6.37
CA ILE A 138 10.52 6.01 -7.79
C ILE A 138 11.74 6.08 -8.70
N ASP A 139 12.75 6.92 -8.43
CA ASP A 139 14.03 6.91 -9.16
C ASP A 139 14.70 5.53 -9.05
N CYS A 140 14.71 4.96 -7.85
CA CYS A 140 15.24 3.62 -7.59
C CYS A 140 14.46 2.54 -8.36
N LEU A 141 13.11 2.60 -8.35
CA LEU A 141 12.26 1.68 -9.10
C LEU A 141 12.48 1.76 -10.60
N GLU A 142 12.57 2.98 -11.15
CA GLU A 142 12.83 3.20 -12.58
C GLU A 142 14.14 2.52 -13.01
N LYS A 143 15.21 2.70 -12.23
CA LYS A 143 16.48 2.02 -12.46
C LYS A 143 16.39 0.50 -12.30
N ALA A 144 15.64 0.02 -11.33
CA ALA A 144 15.40 -1.41 -11.16
C ALA A 144 14.71 -2.03 -12.39
N LEU A 145 13.67 -1.38 -12.91
CA LEU A 145 12.97 -1.84 -14.11
C LEU A 145 13.86 -1.84 -15.37
N GLU A 146 14.73 -0.82 -15.52
CA GLU A 146 15.72 -0.80 -16.63
C GLU A 146 16.69 -2.00 -16.57
N VAL A 147 17.15 -2.36 -15.37
CA VAL A 147 18.08 -3.49 -15.16
C VAL A 147 17.35 -4.81 -15.34
N TYR A 148 16.20 -4.97 -14.68
CA TYR A 148 15.42 -6.22 -14.69
C TYR A 148 15.00 -6.63 -16.12
N LYS A 149 14.59 -5.67 -16.94
CA LYS A 149 14.24 -5.90 -18.35
C LYS A 149 15.35 -6.55 -19.18
N ARG A 150 16.60 -6.45 -18.75
CA ARG A 150 17.76 -7.07 -19.44
C ARG A 150 18.05 -8.47 -18.95
N LEU A 151 17.40 -8.89 -17.86
CA LEU A 151 17.60 -10.19 -17.22
C LEU A 151 16.53 -11.22 -17.64
N VAL A 152 15.40 -10.74 -18.15
CA VAL A 152 14.26 -11.51 -18.63
C VAL A 152 13.94 -11.13 -20.08
#